data_76c7e849f4bf5a68516a65eee0f5c59e
#
_entry.id   76c7e849f4bf5a68516a65eee0f5c59e
#
_cell.length_a   1.000
_cell.length_b   1.000
_cell.length_c   1.000
_cell.angle_alpha   90.00
_cell.angle_beta   90.00
_cell.angle_gamma   90.00
#
_symmetry.space_group_name_H-M   'P 1'
#
loop_
_entity.id
_entity.type
_entity.pdbx_description
1 polymer ?
#
loop_
_entity_poly.entity_id
_entity_poly.type
_entity_poly.pdbx_seq_one_letter_code
_entity_poly.pdbx_strand_id
1 'polypeptide(L)'
;MQHQAVLKIVGILLTLFSTTLLPPLAISIVNQDGSTLPFVISYLITLAAGLLFWWPVRRQRNEPRLRDGFLIVVLFWLVLAGFGAIPFLLSVDPAMTLPDAVFESMSGLTTTGATVLTGLDNLPISILYYRQQLQWLGGMGIIVLAVAVMPMLGIGGMQLYRAEVPGPVKDKKLTPRIKETAKALWYIYLGLTVACALAYWLAGMSAFDAIGHSFSTVAIGGFSTHDQSIGFFDSPVISGIAVVFMIVAGINFALHFSVLRARQLLTYLKDPEVRVFLGVLFSISVVALIVLTLAHTYNDPAATFWHGIFQVVSIATTTGYTTTGFHWWPSFLPIMLILMSAVGGCAGSTAGGMKIIRAILIYKQGRREIDQLIHPNALIPIKLGGKPVPESVIDAVWGFFALYTLSYVILALAMTATGVDLVTAFSAVTACLNNLGPGLGAVAENYAGISAPGKWILCVSMLLGRLEIFTLLVLLTPTFWRA
;
A
#
# COMPACT_ATOMS: atom_id res chain seq x y z
N MET A 1 3.16 -17.83 -24.21
CA MET A 1 2.43 -17.64 -22.94
C MET A 1 1.59 -18.87 -22.64
N GLN A 2 1.54 -19.25 -21.35
CA GLN A 2 0.74 -20.42 -20.91
C GLN A 2 -0.62 -19.95 -20.37
N HIS A 3 -1.52 -19.54 -21.29
CA HIS A 3 -2.85 -19.01 -20.94
C HIS A 3 -3.65 -19.92 -20.00
N GLN A 4 -3.52 -21.26 -20.14
CA GLN A 4 -4.20 -22.21 -19.27
C GLN A 4 -3.68 -22.17 -17.82
N ALA A 5 -2.37 -21.97 -17.62
CA ALA A 5 -1.80 -21.83 -16.29
C ALA A 5 -2.24 -20.51 -15.61
N VAL A 6 -2.28 -19.43 -16.39
CA VAL A 6 -2.79 -18.13 -15.93
C VAL A 6 -4.26 -18.25 -15.52
N LEU A 7 -5.11 -18.84 -16.39
CA LEU A 7 -6.54 -19.01 -16.12
C LEU A 7 -6.79 -19.87 -14.87
N LYS A 8 -6.00 -20.95 -14.71
CA LYS A 8 -6.06 -21.79 -13.51
C LYS A 8 -5.78 -21.02 -12.23
N ILE A 9 -4.72 -20.20 -12.24
CA ILE A 9 -4.34 -19.40 -11.05
C ILE A 9 -5.40 -18.36 -10.75
N VAL A 10 -5.89 -17.63 -11.75
CA VAL A 10 -6.97 -16.64 -11.58
C VAL A 10 -8.24 -17.30 -11.04
N GLY A 11 -8.61 -18.47 -11.55
CA GLY A 11 -9.77 -19.23 -11.07
C GLY A 11 -9.62 -19.64 -9.59
N ILE A 12 -8.44 -20.12 -9.18
CA ILE A 12 -8.16 -20.44 -7.78
C ILE A 12 -8.23 -19.18 -6.90
N LEU A 13 -7.64 -18.08 -7.35
CA LEU A 13 -7.65 -16.82 -6.61
C LEU A 13 -9.07 -16.28 -6.40
N LEU A 14 -9.93 -16.31 -7.42
CA LEU A 14 -11.33 -15.91 -7.30
C LEU A 14 -12.11 -16.83 -6.37
N THR A 15 -11.89 -18.16 -6.44
CA THR A 15 -12.52 -19.12 -5.54
C THR A 15 -12.11 -18.88 -4.09
N LEU A 16 -10.83 -18.57 -3.83
CA LEU A 16 -10.36 -18.18 -2.50
C LEU A 16 -10.93 -16.82 -2.08
N PHE A 17 -10.94 -15.84 -2.98
CA PHE A 17 -11.48 -14.51 -2.70
C PHE A 17 -12.99 -14.56 -2.39
N SER A 18 -13.77 -15.44 -3.03
CA SER A 18 -15.20 -15.60 -2.68
C SER A 18 -15.39 -15.95 -1.20
N THR A 19 -14.52 -16.78 -0.61
CA THR A 19 -14.63 -17.14 0.82
C THR A 19 -14.44 -15.93 1.75
N THR A 20 -13.73 -14.89 1.31
CA THR A 20 -13.53 -13.66 2.09
C THR A 20 -14.79 -12.78 2.15
N LEU A 21 -15.80 -13.06 1.34
CA LEU A 21 -17.12 -12.40 1.42
C LEU A 21 -18.03 -13.00 2.52
N LEU A 22 -17.66 -14.17 3.09
CA LEU A 22 -18.46 -14.80 4.16
C LEU A 22 -18.42 -14.03 5.50
N PRO A 23 -17.28 -13.48 5.99
CA PRO A 23 -17.29 -12.67 7.20
C PRO A 23 -18.21 -11.44 7.12
N PRO A 24 -18.13 -10.54 6.11
CA PRO A 24 -19.06 -9.43 6.02
C PRO A 24 -20.53 -9.89 5.82
N LEU A 25 -20.78 -10.99 5.13
CA LEU A 25 -22.09 -11.61 5.04
C LEU A 25 -22.62 -12.01 6.42
N ALA A 26 -21.81 -12.67 7.24
CA ALA A 26 -22.19 -13.05 8.60
C ALA A 26 -22.50 -11.82 9.47
N ILE A 27 -21.69 -10.76 9.36
CA ILE A 27 -21.91 -9.48 10.05
C ILE A 27 -23.25 -8.88 9.62
N SER A 28 -23.56 -8.88 8.31
CA SER A 28 -24.82 -8.35 7.78
C SER A 28 -26.04 -9.12 8.29
N ILE A 29 -25.96 -10.45 8.36
CA ILE A 29 -27.04 -11.29 8.91
C ILE A 29 -27.30 -10.99 10.39
N VAL A 30 -26.20 -10.88 11.18
CA VAL A 30 -26.32 -10.63 12.63
C VAL A 30 -26.89 -9.24 12.92
N ASN A 31 -26.42 -8.21 12.19
CA ASN A 31 -26.85 -6.82 12.42
C ASN A 31 -28.09 -6.42 11.63
N GLN A 32 -28.58 -7.26 10.70
CA GLN A 32 -29.75 -6.97 9.84
C GLN A 32 -29.63 -5.61 9.11
N ASP A 33 -28.42 -5.27 8.65
CA ASP A 33 -28.05 -3.97 8.09
C ASP A 33 -28.44 -3.76 6.62
N GLY A 34 -29.23 -4.67 6.04
CA GLY A 34 -29.74 -4.58 4.66
C GLY A 34 -28.77 -5.04 3.57
N SER A 35 -27.51 -5.32 3.88
CA SER A 35 -26.48 -5.69 2.88
C SER A 35 -26.38 -7.20 2.62
N THR A 36 -27.22 -8.02 3.26
CA THR A 36 -27.17 -9.50 3.15
C THR A 36 -27.28 -9.97 1.71
N LEU A 37 -28.27 -9.48 0.94
CA LEU A 37 -28.48 -9.89 -0.44
C LEU A 37 -27.34 -9.48 -1.36
N PRO A 38 -26.81 -8.25 -1.31
CA PRO A 38 -25.57 -7.85 -1.99
C PRO A 38 -24.40 -8.82 -1.76
N PHE A 39 -24.11 -9.20 -0.52
CA PHE A 39 -23.02 -10.12 -0.21
C PHE A 39 -23.26 -11.55 -0.69
N VAL A 40 -24.51 -12.08 -0.58
CA VAL A 40 -24.87 -13.41 -1.11
C VAL A 40 -24.67 -13.46 -2.62
N ILE A 41 -25.21 -12.49 -3.35
CA ILE A 41 -25.08 -12.43 -4.81
C ILE A 41 -23.60 -12.30 -5.22
N SER A 42 -22.86 -11.42 -4.55
CA SER A 42 -21.42 -11.23 -4.81
C SER A 42 -20.62 -12.51 -4.57
N TYR A 43 -20.91 -13.23 -3.49
CA TYR A 43 -20.30 -14.53 -3.19
C TYR A 43 -20.56 -15.53 -4.31
N LEU A 44 -21.82 -15.69 -4.72
CA LEU A 44 -22.21 -16.66 -5.75
C LEU A 44 -21.59 -16.31 -7.11
N ILE A 45 -21.60 -15.04 -7.52
CA ILE A 45 -20.99 -14.59 -8.79
C ILE A 45 -19.48 -14.84 -8.77
N THR A 46 -18.81 -14.46 -7.68
CA THR A 46 -17.35 -14.61 -7.56
C THR A 46 -16.94 -16.08 -7.53
N LEU A 47 -17.68 -16.91 -6.79
CA LEU A 47 -17.45 -18.36 -6.73
C LEU A 47 -17.69 -19.01 -8.09
N ALA A 48 -18.82 -18.69 -8.76
CA ALA A 48 -19.16 -19.22 -10.06
C ALA A 48 -18.10 -18.86 -11.10
N ALA A 49 -17.64 -17.60 -11.14
CA ALA A 49 -16.57 -17.16 -12.03
C ALA A 49 -15.25 -17.89 -11.73
N GLY A 50 -14.89 -18.03 -10.45
CA GLY A 50 -13.70 -18.76 -10.03
C GLY A 50 -13.71 -20.23 -10.48
N LEU A 51 -14.85 -20.92 -10.29
CA LEU A 51 -15.02 -22.29 -10.74
C LEU A 51 -15.05 -22.43 -12.27
N LEU A 52 -15.69 -21.49 -12.96
CA LEU A 52 -15.74 -21.44 -14.43
C LEU A 52 -14.35 -21.31 -15.04
N PHE A 53 -13.48 -20.49 -14.46
CA PHE A 53 -12.10 -20.33 -14.92
C PHE A 53 -11.22 -21.53 -14.52
N TRP A 54 -11.42 -22.11 -13.36
CA TRP A 54 -10.60 -23.22 -12.86
C TRP A 54 -10.97 -24.57 -13.47
N TRP A 55 -12.26 -24.88 -13.64
CA TRP A 55 -12.74 -26.21 -14.02
C TRP A 55 -12.18 -26.73 -15.33
N PRO A 56 -12.14 -25.97 -16.44
CA PRO A 56 -11.64 -26.46 -17.74
C PRO A 56 -10.14 -26.81 -17.70
N VAL A 57 -9.39 -26.10 -16.86
CA VAL A 57 -7.91 -26.17 -16.80
C VAL A 57 -7.38 -26.88 -15.54
N ARG A 58 -8.26 -27.46 -14.72
CA ARG A 58 -7.89 -28.08 -13.42
C ARG A 58 -6.80 -29.16 -13.53
N ARG A 59 -6.76 -29.91 -14.62
CA ARG A 59 -5.81 -31.01 -14.87
C ARG A 59 -4.47 -30.55 -15.43
N GLN A 60 -4.35 -29.27 -15.79
CA GLN A 60 -3.11 -28.71 -16.31
C GLN A 60 -2.01 -28.73 -15.25
N ARG A 61 -0.84 -29.26 -15.63
CA ARG A 61 0.35 -29.39 -14.74
C ARG A 61 1.51 -28.49 -15.13
N ASN A 62 1.39 -27.71 -16.21
CA ASN A 62 2.47 -26.83 -16.65
C ASN A 62 2.68 -25.70 -15.63
N GLU A 63 3.92 -25.50 -15.25
CA GLU A 63 4.30 -24.38 -14.38
C GLU A 63 4.32 -23.07 -15.18
N PRO A 64 3.88 -21.94 -14.60
CA PRO A 64 3.92 -20.65 -15.26
C PRO A 64 5.37 -20.24 -15.53
N ARG A 65 5.62 -19.66 -16.71
CA ARG A 65 6.91 -19.08 -17.08
C ARG A 65 7.06 -17.71 -16.43
N LEU A 66 8.28 -17.18 -16.45
CA LEU A 66 8.59 -15.84 -15.89
C LEU A 66 7.65 -14.74 -16.43
N ARG A 67 7.36 -14.77 -17.74
CA ARG A 67 6.41 -13.83 -18.36
C ARG A 67 4.98 -13.97 -17.85
N ASP A 68 4.54 -15.21 -17.65
CA ASP A 68 3.20 -15.48 -17.14
C ASP A 68 3.03 -14.90 -15.73
N GLY A 69 4.12 -14.84 -14.95
CA GLY A 69 4.15 -14.23 -13.64
C GLY A 69 3.78 -12.75 -13.63
N PHE A 70 4.28 -11.94 -14.58
CA PHE A 70 3.87 -10.53 -14.71
C PHE A 70 2.37 -10.38 -14.95
N LEU A 71 1.85 -11.17 -15.87
CA LEU A 71 0.43 -11.15 -16.21
C LEU A 71 -0.43 -11.59 -15.02
N ILE A 72 -0.02 -12.65 -14.31
CA ILE A 72 -0.73 -13.15 -13.13
C ILE A 72 -0.81 -12.07 -12.05
N VAL A 73 0.27 -11.35 -11.79
CA VAL A 73 0.32 -10.29 -10.78
C VAL A 73 -0.62 -9.13 -11.15
N VAL A 74 -0.60 -8.66 -12.39
CA VAL A 74 -1.51 -7.59 -12.82
C VAL A 74 -2.96 -8.04 -12.78
N LEU A 75 -3.25 -9.26 -13.27
CA LEU A 75 -4.60 -9.82 -13.23
C LEU A 75 -5.08 -10.05 -11.79
N PHE A 76 -4.19 -10.42 -10.86
CA PHE A 76 -4.54 -10.52 -9.44
C PHE A 76 -5.21 -9.24 -8.96
N TRP A 77 -4.57 -8.09 -9.15
CA TRP A 77 -5.11 -6.82 -8.68
C TRP A 77 -6.37 -6.38 -9.45
N LEU A 78 -6.34 -6.46 -10.78
CA LEU A 78 -7.46 -6.02 -11.61
C LEU A 78 -8.71 -6.88 -11.39
N VAL A 79 -8.56 -8.20 -11.38
CA VAL A 79 -9.67 -9.13 -11.25
C VAL A 79 -10.24 -9.07 -9.84
N LEU A 80 -9.40 -9.07 -8.80
CA LEU A 80 -9.89 -8.97 -7.44
C LEU A 80 -10.55 -7.62 -7.15
N ALA A 81 -10.02 -6.50 -7.69
CA ALA A 81 -10.67 -5.20 -7.55
C ALA A 81 -12.02 -5.16 -8.27
N GLY A 82 -12.11 -5.73 -9.48
CA GLY A 82 -13.38 -5.81 -10.22
C GLY A 82 -14.44 -6.64 -9.51
N PHE A 83 -14.10 -7.84 -9.04
CA PHE A 83 -15.04 -8.68 -8.28
C PHE A 83 -15.30 -8.12 -6.87
N GLY A 84 -14.30 -7.49 -6.24
CA GLY A 84 -14.44 -6.80 -4.97
C GLY A 84 -15.34 -5.56 -5.02
N ALA A 85 -15.59 -5.00 -6.20
CA ALA A 85 -16.53 -3.90 -6.40
C ALA A 85 -18.00 -4.36 -6.39
N ILE A 86 -18.28 -5.66 -6.60
CA ILE A 86 -19.66 -6.16 -6.74
C ILE A 86 -20.52 -5.89 -5.49
N PRO A 87 -20.05 -6.12 -4.24
CA PRO A 87 -20.85 -5.79 -3.05
C PRO A 87 -21.23 -4.32 -2.97
N PHE A 88 -20.31 -3.41 -3.30
CA PHE A 88 -20.57 -1.97 -3.33
C PHE A 88 -21.57 -1.58 -4.41
N LEU A 89 -21.45 -2.17 -5.60
CA LEU A 89 -22.33 -1.90 -6.74
C LEU A 89 -23.78 -2.38 -6.49
N LEU A 90 -23.95 -3.49 -5.77
CA LEU A 90 -25.24 -4.07 -5.45
C LEU A 90 -25.86 -3.51 -4.15
N SER A 91 -25.09 -2.80 -3.35
CA SER A 91 -25.57 -2.17 -2.13
C SER A 91 -26.59 -1.07 -2.47
N VAL A 92 -27.65 -1.01 -1.67
CA VAL A 92 -28.68 0.05 -1.76
C VAL A 92 -28.19 1.28 -0.98
N ASP A 93 -27.51 1.05 0.13
CA ASP A 93 -26.89 2.06 0.96
C ASP A 93 -25.48 1.59 1.32
N PRO A 94 -24.43 2.30 0.87
CA PRO A 94 -24.45 3.45 -0.06
C PRO A 94 -24.78 3.05 -1.50
N ALA A 95 -25.59 3.86 -2.19
CA ALA A 95 -25.83 3.67 -3.63
C ALA A 95 -24.62 4.16 -4.43
N MET A 96 -23.91 3.26 -5.08
CA MET A 96 -22.66 3.56 -5.79
C MET A 96 -22.78 3.33 -7.30
N THR A 97 -22.19 4.24 -8.08
CA THR A 97 -22.01 4.01 -9.53
C THR A 97 -20.86 3.01 -9.77
N LEU A 98 -20.79 2.45 -10.98
CA LEU A 98 -19.70 1.54 -11.34
C LEU A 98 -18.29 2.14 -11.13
N PRO A 99 -18.00 3.39 -11.55
CA PRO A 99 -16.71 4.02 -11.25
C PRO A 99 -16.44 4.16 -9.75
N ASP A 100 -17.46 4.47 -8.95
CA ASP A 100 -17.32 4.60 -7.49
C ASP A 100 -17.01 3.25 -6.82
N ALA A 101 -17.77 2.22 -7.16
CA ALA A 101 -17.59 0.88 -6.61
C ALA A 101 -16.21 0.29 -6.96
N VAL A 102 -15.75 0.48 -8.20
CA VAL A 102 -14.41 0.03 -8.63
C VAL A 102 -13.32 0.86 -7.95
N PHE A 103 -13.50 2.17 -7.82
CA PHE A 103 -12.56 3.05 -7.12
C PHE A 103 -12.39 2.64 -5.65
N GLU A 104 -13.49 2.44 -4.93
CA GLU A 104 -13.47 2.04 -3.52
C GLU A 104 -12.82 0.66 -3.32
N SER A 105 -13.17 -0.31 -4.17
CA SER A 105 -12.58 -1.65 -4.13
C SER A 105 -11.09 -1.64 -4.50
N MET A 106 -10.69 -0.89 -5.54
CA MET A 106 -9.30 -0.73 -5.94
C MET A 106 -8.50 -0.06 -4.82
N SER A 107 -9.03 1.03 -4.25
CA SER A 107 -8.41 1.74 -3.13
C SER A 107 -8.25 0.84 -1.90
N GLY A 108 -9.27 0.03 -1.58
CA GLY A 108 -9.19 -0.96 -0.51
C GLY A 108 -8.07 -1.97 -0.76
N LEU A 109 -8.12 -2.69 -1.88
CA LEU A 109 -7.15 -3.74 -2.20
C LEU A 109 -5.73 -3.21 -2.37
N THR A 110 -5.55 -2.06 -3.03
CA THR A 110 -4.22 -1.45 -3.17
C THR A 110 -3.72 -0.78 -1.89
N THR A 111 -4.51 -0.85 -0.79
CA THR A 111 -4.26 -0.20 0.50
C THR A 111 -3.97 1.29 0.35
N THR A 112 -4.67 1.96 -0.57
CA THR A 112 -4.51 3.39 -0.82
C THR A 112 -5.25 4.23 0.22
N GLY A 113 -6.48 3.83 0.60
CA GLY A 113 -7.28 4.58 1.58
C GLY A 113 -8.02 5.80 1.02
N ALA A 114 -7.95 6.06 -0.28
CA ALA A 114 -8.79 7.06 -0.94
C ALA A 114 -10.25 6.56 -0.99
N THR A 115 -11.20 7.36 -0.56
CA THR A 115 -12.62 6.95 -0.49
C THR A 115 -13.52 7.89 -1.26
N VAL A 116 -14.54 7.33 -1.91
CA VAL A 116 -15.66 8.09 -2.49
C VAL A 116 -16.87 8.11 -1.56
N LEU A 117 -16.80 7.37 -0.45
CA LEU A 117 -17.88 7.30 0.53
C LEU A 117 -17.81 8.47 1.52
N THR A 118 -18.97 8.93 1.93
CA THR A 118 -19.20 9.98 2.93
C THR A 118 -20.30 9.54 3.86
N GLY A 119 -20.36 10.11 5.07
CA GLY A 119 -21.35 9.71 6.07
C GLY A 119 -21.14 8.30 6.61
N LEU A 120 -19.86 7.92 6.78
CA LEU A 120 -19.46 6.57 7.19
C LEU A 120 -20.14 6.12 8.48
N ASP A 121 -20.35 7.03 9.43
CA ASP A 121 -20.98 6.75 10.72
C ASP A 121 -22.41 6.21 10.60
N ASN A 122 -23.07 6.39 9.45
CA ASN A 122 -24.42 5.93 9.18
C ASN A 122 -24.51 4.75 8.21
N LEU A 123 -23.36 4.29 7.67
CA LEU A 123 -23.34 3.20 6.70
C LEU A 123 -23.52 1.82 7.37
N PRO A 124 -23.97 0.80 6.61
CA PRO A 124 -24.05 -0.57 7.07
C PRO A 124 -22.72 -1.07 7.64
N ILE A 125 -22.76 -1.67 8.84
CA ILE A 125 -21.59 -2.18 9.54
C ILE A 125 -20.83 -3.21 8.70
N SER A 126 -21.53 -4.05 7.93
CA SER A 126 -20.92 -5.04 7.05
C SER A 126 -20.13 -4.40 5.90
N ILE A 127 -20.60 -3.27 5.35
CA ILE A 127 -19.90 -2.50 4.32
C ILE A 127 -18.63 -1.87 4.91
N LEU A 128 -18.70 -1.27 6.11
CA LEU A 128 -17.56 -0.69 6.80
C LEU A 128 -16.49 -1.75 7.09
N TYR A 129 -16.91 -2.92 7.60
CA TYR A 129 -16.00 -4.04 7.82
C TYR A 129 -15.34 -4.51 6.52
N TYR A 130 -16.13 -4.65 5.45
CA TYR A 130 -15.64 -5.13 4.15
C TYR A 130 -14.57 -4.23 3.56
N ARG A 131 -14.73 -2.90 3.64
CA ARG A 131 -13.71 -1.92 3.22
C ARG A 131 -12.36 -2.17 3.88
N GLN A 132 -12.36 -2.31 5.20
CA GLN A 132 -11.14 -2.54 5.98
C GLN A 132 -10.56 -3.93 5.75
N GLN A 133 -11.41 -4.93 5.57
CA GLN A 133 -10.98 -6.28 5.19
C GLN A 133 -10.29 -6.30 3.83
N LEU A 134 -10.76 -5.52 2.85
CA LEU A 134 -10.07 -5.39 1.55
C LEU A 134 -8.66 -4.86 1.73
N GLN A 135 -8.44 -3.85 2.60
CA GLN A 135 -7.10 -3.36 2.91
C GLN A 135 -6.22 -4.42 3.56
N TRP A 136 -6.77 -5.16 4.50
CA TRP A 136 -6.02 -6.24 5.16
C TRP A 136 -5.59 -7.33 4.19
N LEU A 137 -6.49 -7.73 3.27
CA LEU A 137 -6.18 -8.69 2.21
C LEU A 137 -5.14 -8.13 1.23
N GLY A 138 -5.25 -6.85 0.88
CA GLY A 138 -4.29 -6.16 0.04
C GLY A 138 -2.89 -6.09 0.65
N GLY A 139 -2.78 -5.72 1.92
CA GLY A 139 -1.52 -5.68 2.66
C GLY A 139 -0.84 -7.05 2.72
N MET A 140 -1.61 -8.12 2.97
CA MET A 140 -1.12 -9.49 2.91
C MET A 140 -0.66 -9.87 1.49
N GLY A 141 -1.44 -9.47 0.47
CA GLY A 141 -1.12 -9.74 -0.94
C GLY A 141 0.24 -9.20 -1.34
N ILE A 142 0.61 -8.00 -0.83
CA ILE A 142 1.92 -7.38 -1.10
C ILE A 142 3.05 -8.17 -0.45
N ILE A 143 2.89 -8.57 0.80
CA ILE A 143 3.92 -9.33 1.51
C ILE A 143 4.19 -10.64 0.79
N VAL A 144 3.14 -11.35 0.36
CA VAL A 144 3.27 -12.58 -0.42
C VAL A 144 3.87 -12.31 -1.79
N LEU A 145 3.43 -11.25 -2.48
CA LEU A 145 3.96 -10.85 -3.78
C LEU A 145 5.44 -10.50 -3.71
N ALA A 146 5.83 -9.66 -2.75
CA ALA A 146 7.21 -9.23 -2.56
C ALA A 146 8.15 -10.40 -2.28
N VAL A 147 7.69 -11.41 -1.53
CA VAL A 147 8.54 -12.52 -1.10
C VAL A 147 8.47 -13.73 -2.02
N ALA A 148 7.31 -14.02 -2.61
CA ALA A 148 7.11 -15.23 -3.42
C ALA A 148 7.25 -14.98 -4.92
N VAL A 149 6.77 -13.85 -5.43
CA VAL A 149 6.65 -13.61 -6.87
C VAL A 149 7.77 -12.72 -7.41
N MET A 150 8.12 -11.64 -6.72
CA MET A 150 9.19 -10.73 -7.17
C MET A 150 10.56 -11.40 -7.29
N PRO A 151 10.96 -12.35 -6.41
CA PRO A 151 12.21 -13.11 -6.60
C PRO A 151 12.24 -13.92 -7.88
N MET A 152 11.08 -14.45 -8.29
CA MET A 152 10.96 -15.23 -9.53
C MET A 152 11.04 -14.33 -10.77
N LEU A 153 10.62 -13.08 -10.66
CA LEU A 153 10.55 -12.13 -11.79
C LEU A 153 11.85 -11.36 -12.02
N GLY A 154 12.81 -11.43 -11.10
CA GLY A 154 14.12 -10.76 -11.24
C GLY A 154 14.07 -9.23 -11.26
N ILE A 155 12.95 -8.62 -10.83
CA ILE A 155 12.71 -7.19 -10.93
C ILE A 155 13.14 -6.43 -9.66
N GLY A 156 13.82 -5.30 -9.86
CA GLY A 156 13.94 -4.17 -8.94
C GLY A 156 14.56 -4.49 -7.58
N GLY A 157 13.88 -4.20 -6.50
CA GLY A 157 14.37 -4.30 -5.13
C GLY A 157 14.86 -5.67 -4.66
N MET A 158 14.58 -6.75 -5.38
CA MET A 158 14.98 -8.10 -5.02
C MET A 158 16.43 -8.44 -5.34
N GLN A 159 17.05 -7.80 -6.31
CA GLN A 159 18.52 -7.91 -6.50
C GLN A 159 19.26 -7.26 -5.33
N LEU A 160 18.69 -6.20 -4.75
CA LEU A 160 19.14 -5.60 -3.49
C LEU A 160 18.96 -6.56 -2.30
N TYR A 161 17.82 -7.23 -2.19
CA TYR A 161 17.56 -8.22 -1.15
C TYR A 161 18.49 -9.44 -1.25
N ARG A 162 18.81 -9.91 -2.49
CA ARG A 162 19.81 -10.97 -2.71
C ARG A 162 21.23 -10.54 -2.34
N ALA A 163 21.56 -9.26 -2.45
CA ALA A 163 22.86 -8.73 -2.03
C ALA A 163 23.01 -8.63 -0.50
N GLU A 164 21.88 -8.55 0.24
CA GLU A 164 21.87 -8.43 1.70
C GLU A 164 21.80 -9.79 2.43
N VAL A 165 21.32 -10.86 1.77
CA VAL A 165 21.26 -12.21 2.40
C VAL A 165 22.54 -12.99 2.05
N PRO A 166 23.50 -13.11 2.96
CA PRO A 166 24.72 -13.89 2.73
C PRO A 166 24.41 -15.38 2.76
N GLY A 167 24.54 -16.06 1.64
CA GLY A 167 24.52 -17.51 1.55
C GLY A 167 24.61 -18.01 0.10
N PRO A 168 25.39 -19.08 -0.18
CA PRO A 168 25.48 -19.65 -1.52
C PRO A 168 24.17 -20.39 -1.84
N VAL A 169 23.24 -19.69 -2.48
CA VAL A 169 22.01 -20.30 -2.96
C VAL A 169 22.27 -20.95 -4.31
N LYS A 170 22.53 -22.25 -4.32
CA LYS A 170 22.47 -23.06 -5.53
C LYS A 170 21.02 -23.18 -5.97
N ASP A 171 20.75 -22.79 -7.23
CA ASP A 171 19.47 -22.53 -7.87
C ASP A 171 18.43 -23.68 -7.91
N LYS A 172 18.65 -24.82 -7.28
CA LYS A 172 17.76 -25.99 -7.43
C LYS A 172 16.79 -26.29 -6.28
N LYS A 173 16.67 -25.44 -5.22
CA LYS A 173 15.77 -25.68 -4.08
C LYS A 173 15.07 -24.41 -3.57
N LEU A 174 14.61 -23.53 -4.46
CA LEU A 174 13.94 -22.29 -4.05
C LEU A 174 12.49 -22.51 -3.55
N THR A 175 11.76 -23.44 -4.13
CA THR A 175 10.32 -23.64 -3.90
C THR A 175 9.92 -23.94 -2.44
N PRO A 176 10.55 -24.88 -1.70
CA PRO A 176 10.16 -25.12 -0.31
C PRO A 176 10.47 -23.97 0.63
N ARG A 177 11.62 -23.31 0.45
CA ARG A 177 12.03 -22.16 1.27
C ARG A 177 11.13 -20.93 1.08
N ILE A 178 10.68 -20.67 -0.14
CA ILE A 178 9.75 -19.57 -0.45
C ILE A 178 8.43 -19.76 0.29
N LYS A 179 7.87 -20.97 0.26
CA LYS A 179 6.62 -21.31 0.95
C LYS A 179 6.75 -21.14 2.48
N GLU A 180 7.84 -21.59 3.06
CA GLU A 180 8.08 -21.45 4.51
C GLU A 180 8.27 -19.99 4.90
N THR A 181 9.00 -19.21 4.10
CA THR A 181 9.19 -17.79 4.34
C THR A 181 7.87 -17.02 4.22
N ALA A 182 7.09 -17.26 3.17
CA ALA A 182 5.77 -16.63 2.99
C ALA A 182 4.83 -16.96 4.16
N LYS A 183 4.83 -18.21 4.63
CA LYS A 183 4.05 -18.64 5.81
C LYS A 183 4.49 -17.92 7.09
N ALA A 184 5.79 -17.77 7.30
CA ALA A 184 6.32 -17.09 8.47
C ALA A 184 5.95 -15.59 8.47
N LEU A 185 6.05 -14.92 7.32
CA LEU A 185 5.65 -13.53 7.16
C LEU A 185 4.14 -13.34 7.36
N TRP A 186 3.33 -14.28 6.90
CA TRP A 186 1.89 -14.27 7.15
C TRP A 186 1.57 -14.33 8.65
N TYR A 187 2.26 -15.20 9.41
CA TYR A 187 2.07 -15.27 10.86
C TYR A 187 2.50 -13.97 11.58
N ILE A 188 3.56 -13.30 11.11
CA ILE A 188 3.98 -12.02 11.66
C ILE A 188 2.91 -10.96 11.38
N TYR A 189 2.40 -10.90 10.15
CA TYR A 189 1.34 -9.99 9.77
C TYR A 189 0.07 -10.19 10.62
N LEU A 190 -0.37 -11.44 10.78
CA LEU A 190 -1.50 -11.79 11.63
C LEU A 190 -1.22 -11.45 13.11
N GLY A 191 -0.03 -11.76 13.61
CA GLY A 191 0.36 -11.46 14.98
C GLY A 191 0.35 -9.95 15.27
N LEU A 192 0.88 -9.14 14.35
CA LEU A 192 0.81 -7.68 14.45
C LEU A 192 -0.63 -7.17 14.41
N THR A 193 -1.48 -7.75 13.56
CA THR A 193 -2.90 -7.38 13.47
C THR A 193 -3.62 -7.66 14.78
N VAL A 194 -3.44 -8.85 15.34
CA VAL A 194 -4.05 -9.22 16.64
C VAL A 194 -3.53 -8.33 17.76
N ALA A 195 -2.22 -8.07 17.81
CA ALA A 195 -1.64 -7.19 18.82
C ALA A 195 -2.17 -5.75 18.70
N CYS A 196 -2.33 -5.24 17.48
CA CYS A 196 -2.91 -3.92 17.21
C CYS A 196 -4.39 -3.85 17.64
N ALA A 197 -5.19 -4.86 17.28
CA ALA A 197 -6.60 -4.95 17.67
C ALA A 197 -6.77 -4.97 19.19
N LEU A 198 -5.98 -5.78 19.88
CA LEU A 198 -6.00 -5.83 21.34
C LEU A 198 -5.58 -4.50 21.97
N ALA A 199 -4.55 -3.84 21.44
CA ALA A 199 -4.10 -2.54 21.94
C ALA A 199 -5.20 -1.46 21.77
N TYR A 200 -5.86 -1.40 20.61
CA TYR A 200 -6.98 -0.49 20.36
C TYR A 200 -8.17 -0.78 21.28
N TRP A 201 -8.53 -2.03 21.44
CA TRP A 201 -9.64 -2.43 22.31
C TRP A 201 -9.37 -2.08 23.77
N LEU A 202 -8.17 -2.36 24.28
CA LEU A 202 -7.76 -1.99 25.63
C LEU A 202 -7.67 -0.47 25.84
N ALA A 203 -7.43 0.29 24.76
CA ALA A 203 -7.44 1.76 24.77
C ALA A 203 -8.85 2.39 24.73
N GLY A 204 -9.91 1.56 24.61
CA GLY A 204 -11.30 2.01 24.70
C GLY A 204 -12.06 2.03 23.35
N MET A 205 -11.48 1.56 22.24
CA MET A 205 -12.26 1.34 21.01
C MET A 205 -13.28 0.22 21.19
N SER A 206 -14.42 0.30 20.49
CA SER A 206 -15.33 -0.82 20.37
C SER A 206 -14.61 -2.04 19.76
N ALA A 207 -15.07 -3.26 20.02
CA ALA A 207 -14.46 -4.45 19.43
C ALA A 207 -14.50 -4.40 17.89
N PHE A 208 -15.56 -3.84 17.32
CA PHE A 208 -15.70 -3.65 15.88
C PHE A 208 -14.65 -2.68 15.33
N ASP A 209 -14.54 -1.49 15.94
CA ASP A 209 -13.56 -0.49 15.52
C ASP A 209 -12.13 -0.96 15.71
N ALA A 210 -11.83 -1.63 16.82
CA ALA A 210 -10.50 -2.16 17.10
C ALA A 210 -10.06 -3.18 16.04
N ILE A 211 -10.94 -4.10 15.63
CA ILE A 211 -10.65 -5.07 14.57
C ILE A 211 -10.47 -4.36 13.24
N GLY A 212 -11.42 -3.51 12.84
CA GLY A 212 -11.38 -2.81 11.57
C GLY A 212 -10.16 -1.91 11.44
N HIS A 213 -9.91 -1.04 12.43
CA HIS A 213 -8.73 -0.17 12.39
C HIS A 213 -7.42 -0.94 12.47
N SER A 214 -7.35 -2.09 13.16
CA SER A 214 -6.15 -2.93 13.14
C SER A 214 -5.84 -3.46 11.73
N PHE A 215 -6.87 -3.83 10.96
CA PHE A 215 -6.73 -4.25 9.57
C PHE A 215 -6.09 -3.14 8.72
N SER A 216 -6.65 -1.94 8.81
CA SER A 216 -6.18 -0.79 8.02
C SER A 216 -4.81 -0.27 8.51
N THR A 217 -4.53 -0.31 9.83
CA THR A 217 -3.26 0.16 10.40
C THR A 217 -2.09 -0.73 9.98
N VAL A 218 -2.22 -2.05 10.14
CA VAL A 218 -1.13 -3.00 9.80
C VAL A 218 -0.97 -3.15 8.29
N ALA A 219 -2.05 -2.98 7.53
CA ALA A 219 -1.99 -2.89 6.08
C ALA A 219 -1.42 -1.56 5.58
N ILE A 220 -1.28 -0.55 6.44
CA ILE A 220 -0.93 0.83 6.04
C ILE A 220 -1.92 1.33 4.97
N GLY A 221 -3.23 1.23 5.25
CA GLY A 221 -4.27 1.48 4.25
C GLY A 221 -5.13 2.71 4.53
N GLY A 222 -5.35 3.09 5.80
CA GLY A 222 -5.98 4.34 6.19
C GLY A 222 -7.51 4.41 6.12
N PHE A 223 -8.21 3.35 5.72
CA PHE A 223 -9.66 3.33 5.84
C PHE A 223 -10.10 3.32 7.31
N SER A 224 -11.11 4.11 7.62
CA SER A 224 -11.76 4.18 8.93
C SER A 224 -13.24 3.79 8.83
N THR A 225 -13.83 3.48 9.96
CA THR A 225 -15.28 3.31 10.16
C THR A 225 -16.00 4.65 10.39
N HIS A 226 -15.25 5.74 10.56
CA HIS A 226 -15.72 7.08 10.86
C HIS A 226 -15.20 8.11 9.88
N ASP A 227 -16.01 9.13 9.54
CA ASP A 227 -15.62 10.22 8.64
C ASP A 227 -14.42 11.01 9.17
N GLN A 228 -14.34 11.20 10.49
CA GLN A 228 -13.23 11.90 11.12
C GLN A 228 -11.97 11.03 11.30
N SER A 229 -11.96 9.81 10.74
CA SER A 229 -10.84 8.87 10.85
C SER A 229 -10.45 8.60 12.33
N ILE A 230 -9.17 8.53 12.66
CA ILE A 230 -8.70 8.35 14.05
C ILE A 230 -9.04 9.55 14.93
N GLY A 231 -9.27 10.73 14.36
CA GLY A 231 -9.73 11.92 15.08
C GLY A 231 -11.07 11.73 15.82
N PHE A 232 -11.94 10.84 15.34
CA PHE A 232 -13.21 10.50 15.97
C PHE A 232 -13.06 10.07 17.45
N PHE A 233 -11.99 9.35 17.76
CA PHE A 233 -11.79 8.81 19.12
C PHE A 233 -11.27 9.84 20.11
N ASP A 234 -10.78 10.98 19.66
CA ASP A 234 -10.22 12.09 20.47
C ASP A 234 -9.33 11.59 21.63
N SER A 235 -8.49 10.60 21.35
CA SER A 235 -7.65 9.92 22.35
C SER A 235 -6.18 9.92 21.94
N PRO A 236 -5.32 10.58 22.73
CA PRO A 236 -3.86 10.52 22.52
C PRO A 236 -3.31 9.09 22.60
N VAL A 237 -3.93 8.22 23.40
CA VAL A 237 -3.50 6.82 23.55
C VAL A 237 -3.77 6.04 22.26
N ILE A 238 -4.98 6.17 21.72
CA ILE A 238 -5.35 5.52 20.44
C ILE A 238 -4.46 6.04 19.30
N SER A 239 -4.26 7.36 19.24
CA SER A 239 -3.36 7.98 18.26
C SER A 239 -1.92 7.49 18.41
N GLY A 240 -1.44 7.35 19.63
CA GLY A 240 -0.10 6.82 19.93
C GLY A 240 0.07 5.35 19.50
N ILE A 241 -0.95 4.50 19.75
CA ILE A 241 -0.97 3.11 19.28
C ILE A 241 -0.90 3.06 17.74
N ALA A 242 -1.72 3.88 17.06
CA ALA A 242 -1.70 3.97 15.61
C ALA A 242 -0.30 4.34 15.09
N VAL A 243 0.34 5.37 15.66
CA VAL A 243 1.70 5.81 15.30
C VAL A 243 2.70 4.66 15.43
N VAL A 244 2.69 3.95 16.55
CA VAL A 244 3.62 2.82 16.78
C VAL A 244 3.41 1.72 15.74
N PHE A 245 2.16 1.29 15.50
CA PHE A 245 1.89 0.20 14.55
C PHE A 245 2.10 0.64 13.10
N MET A 246 1.85 1.89 12.71
CA MET A 246 2.20 2.43 11.39
C MET A 246 3.71 2.41 11.15
N ILE A 247 4.52 2.81 12.13
CA ILE A 247 5.99 2.73 12.03
C ILE A 247 6.45 1.27 11.91
N VAL A 248 5.94 0.38 12.76
CA VAL A 248 6.31 -1.05 12.73
C VAL A 248 5.90 -1.68 11.39
N ALA A 249 4.69 -1.45 10.91
CA ALA A 249 4.22 -1.98 9.63
C ALA A 249 5.00 -1.38 8.43
N GLY A 250 5.55 -0.16 8.59
CA GLY A 250 6.43 0.49 7.61
C GLY A 250 7.84 -0.10 7.53
N ILE A 251 8.23 -1.00 8.44
CA ILE A 251 9.52 -1.70 8.42
C ILE A 251 9.38 -3.02 7.64
N ASN A 252 10.49 -3.46 7.04
CA ASN A 252 10.57 -4.72 6.29
C ASN A 252 10.13 -5.94 7.13
N PHE A 253 9.14 -6.69 6.63
CA PHE A 253 8.61 -7.87 7.33
C PHE A 253 9.61 -9.01 7.46
N ALA A 254 10.57 -9.14 6.53
CA ALA A 254 11.64 -10.12 6.65
C ALA A 254 12.63 -9.76 7.77
N LEU A 255 12.80 -8.46 8.05
CA LEU A 255 13.60 -8.01 9.19
C LEU A 255 12.89 -8.35 10.51
N HIS A 256 11.56 -8.19 10.61
CA HIS A 256 10.80 -8.65 11.76
C HIS A 256 11.01 -10.13 12.03
N PHE A 257 10.95 -10.96 10.98
CA PHE A 257 11.25 -12.39 11.09
C PHE A 257 12.64 -12.65 11.65
N SER A 258 13.64 -11.95 11.14
CA SER A 258 15.04 -12.10 11.57
C SER A 258 15.22 -11.69 13.03
N VAL A 259 14.61 -10.58 13.46
CA VAL A 259 14.67 -10.09 14.84
C VAL A 259 13.98 -11.05 15.80
N LEU A 260 12.79 -11.53 15.48
CA LEU A 260 12.06 -12.50 16.30
C LEU A 260 12.83 -13.81 16.45
N ARG A 261 13.44 -14.30 15.37
CA ARG A 261 14.24 -15.53 15.38
C ARG A 261 15.52 -15.37 16.20
N ALA A 262 16.21 -14.23 16.04
CA ALA A 262 17.46 -13.95 16.75
C ALA A 262 17.22 -13.46 18.20
N ARG A 263 15.99 -13.03 18.55
CA ARG A 263 15.63 -12.38 19.82
C ARG A 263 16.50 -11.15 20.14
N GLN A 264 16.89 -10.39 19.11
CA GLN A 264 17.78 -9.24 19.23
C GLN A 264 17.12 -7.98 18.64
N LEU A 265 16.48 -7.16 19.45
CA LEU A 265 15.83 -5.92 19.03
C LEU A 265 16.80 -4.89 18.41
N LEU A 266 18.05 -4.87 18.85
CA LEU A 266 19.09 -3.98 18.32
C LEU A 266 19.37 -4.20 16.84
N THR A 267 18.93 -5.31 16.25
CA THR A 267 19.04 -5.58 14.82
C THR A 267 18.30 -4.56 13.97
N TYR A 268 17.18 -4.00 14.46
CA TYR A 268 16.49 -2.91 13.77
C TYR A 268 17.39 -1.67 13.59
N LEU A 269 18.10 -1.28 14.65
CA LEU A 269 18.98 -0.11 14.59
C LEU A 269 20.29 -0.35 13.81
N LYS A 270 20.64 -1.61 13.51
CA LYS A 270 21.78 -1.95 12.65
C LYS A 270 21.43 -1.89 11.17
N ASP A 271 20.15 -2.02 10.83
CA ASP A 271 19.68 -1.97 9.44
C ASP A 271 19.78 -0.53 8.88
N PRO A 272 20.46 -0.31 7.74
CA PRO A 272 20.65 1.03 7.18
C PRO A 272 19.36 1.66 6.69
N GLU A 273 18.41 0.87 6.20
CA GLU A 273 17.13 1.35 5.70
C GLU A 273 16.24 1.83 6.85
N VAL A 274 16.15 1.05 7.93
CA VAL A 274 15.39 1.42 9.14
C VAL A 274 15.96 2.69 9.78
N ARG A 275 17.27 2.84 9.86
CA ARG A 275 17.89 4.06 10.40
C ARG A 275 17.51 5.30 9.60
N VAL A 276 17.55 5.21 8.27
CA VAL A 276 17.17 6.34 7.41
C VAL A 276 15.66 6.59 7.52
N PHE A 277 14.83 5.54 7.54
CA PHE A 277 13.39 5.66 7.72
C PHE A 277 13.02 6.41 9.00
N LEU A 278 13.55 5.97 10.14
CA LEU A 278 13.30 6.63 11.42
C LEU A 278 13.89 8.05 11.46
N GLY A 279 15.07 8.26 10.86
CA GLY A 279 15.70 9.57 10.74
C GLY A 279 14.87 10.56 9.93
N VAL A 280 14.27 10.12 8.80
CA VAL A 280 13.38 10.92 7.97
C VAL A 280 12.11 11.27 8.75
N LEU A 281 11.45 10.29 9.37
CA LEU A 281 10.26 10.54 10.20
C LEU A 281 10.53 11.54 11.32
N PHE A 282 11.65 11.38 12.02
CA PHE A 282 12.06 12.29 13.10
C PHE A 282 12.31 13.70 12.56
N SER A 283 13.07 13.85 11.48
CA SER A 283 13.42 15.17 10.91
C SER A 283 12.17 15.92 10.44
N ILE A 284 11.25 15.24 9.76
CA ILE A 284 10.00 15.84 9.28
C ILE A 284 9.11 16.22 10.47
N SER A 285 9.04 15.36 11.51
CA SER A 285 8.29 15.66 12.74
C SER A 285 8.81 16.90 13.42
N VAL A 286 10.12 17.05 13.53
CA VAL A 286 10.75 18.25 14.13
C VAL A 286 10.40 19.50 13.31
N VAL A 287 10.51 19.46 11.98
CA VAL A 287 10.13 20.58 11.11
C VAL A 287 8.65 20.93 11.27
N ALA A 288 7.76 19.92 11.26
CA ALA A 288 6.33 20.15 11.44
C ALA A 288 6.01 20.78 12.78
N LEU A 289 6.57 20.27 13.88
CA LEU A 289 6.36 20.81 15.22
C LEU A 289 6.87 22.26 15.35
N ILE A 290 8.03 22.58 14.80
CA ILE A 290 8.56 23.95 14.80
C ILE A 290 7.60 24.88 14.06
N VAL A 291 7.17 24.54 12.84
CA VAL A 291 6.30 25.40 12.04
C VAL A 291 4.93 25.56 12.68
N LEU A 292 4.32 24.48 13.17
CA LEU A 292 3.01 24.53 13.84
C LEU A 292 3.04 25.37 15.11
N THR A 293 4.14 25.29 15.89
CA THR A 293 4.33 26.09 17.10
C THR A 293 4.54 27.57 16.77
N LEU A 294 5.39 27.91 15.81
CA LEU A 294 5.66 29.28 15.40
C LEU A 294 4.42 29.96 14.76
N ALA A 295 3.62 29.18 14.04
CA ALA A 295 2.38 29.67 13.44
C ALA A 295 1.19 29.71 14.42
N HIS A 296 1.37 29.29 15.68
CA HIS A 296 0.30 29.19 16.67
C HIS A 296 -0.96 28.47 16.13
N THR A 297 -0.75 27.37 15.35
CA THR A 297 -1.86 26.65 14.70
C THR A 297 -2.81 26.04 15.72
N TYR A 298 -2.28 25.58 16.85
CA TYR A 298 -3.05 25.07 17.98
C TYR A 298 -2.72 25.89 19.23
N ASN A 299 -3.75 26.18 20.06
CA ASN A 299 -3.57 26.90 21.33
C ASN A 299 -2.90 26.04 22.39
N ASP A 300 -3.07 24.70 22.30
CA ASP A 300 -2.49 23.74 23.25
C ASP A 300 -1.21 23.11 22.66
N PRO A 301 -0.07 23.21 23.37
CA PRO A 301 1.17 22.54 22.99
C PRO A 301 1.03 21.01 22.87
N ALA A 302 0.18 20.39 23.70
CA ALA A 302 -0.07 18.96 23.62
C ALA A 302 -0.79 18.60 22.32
N ALA A 303 -1.79 19.37 21.90
CA ALA A 303 -2.46 19.19 20.61
C ALA A 303 -1.49 19.38 19.44
N THR A 304 -0.61 20.39 19.49
CA THR A 304 0.45 20.59 18.49
C THR A 304 1.33 19.34 18.36
N PHE A 305 1.76 18.79 19.50
CA PHE A 305 2.64 17.60 19.52
C PHE A 305 1.95 16.37 18.95
N TRP A 306 0.75 16.03 19.43
CA TRP A 306 0.06 14.82 19.02
C TRP A 306 -0.40 14.85 17.56
N HIS A 307 -1.06 15.94 17.13
CA HIS A 307 -1.47 16.09 15.74
C HIS A 307 -0.27 16.18 14.80
N GLY A 308 0.79 16.91 15.20
CA GLY A 308 2.01 17.04 14.43
C GLY A 308 2.68 15.71 14.14
N ILE A 309 2.97 14.91 15.16
CA ILE A 309 3.61 13.60 14.99
C ILE A 309 2.70 12.63 14.26
N PHE A 310 1.41 12.58 14.63
CA PHE A 310 0.46 11.65 14.01
C PHE A 310 0.38 11.87 12.50
N GLN A 311 0.15 13.10 12.06
CA GLN A 311 0.00 13.39 10.64
C GLN A 311 1.29 13.15 9.84
N VAL A 312 2.45 13.50 10.40
CA VAL A 312 3.74 13.21 9.77
C VAL A 312 3.91 11.70 9.59
N VAL A 313 3.70 10.90 10.63
CA VAL A 313 3.87 9.44 10.54
C VAL A 313 2.83 8.85 9.59
N SER A 314 1.58 9.24 9.69
CA SER A 314 0.51 8.73 8.83
C SER A 314 0.78 8.97 7.35
N ILE A 315 1.19 10.19 6.98
CA ILE A 315 1.41 10.55 5.57
C ILE A 315 2.75 10.00 5.07
N ALA A 316 3.82 10.11 5.84
CA ALA A 316 5.13 9.63 5.43
C ALA A 316 5.20 8.09 5.32
N THR A 317 4.44 7.35 6.13
CA THR A 317 4.29 5.89 5.97
C THR A 317 3.33 5.51 4.85
N THR A 318 2.60 6.48 4.28
CA THR A 318 1.51 6.27 3.31
C THR A 318 0.26 5.61 3.89
N THR A 319 0.03 5.73 5.20
CA THR A 319 -1.19 5.18 5.82
C THR A 319 -2.43 6.00 5.48
N GLY A 320 -2.35 7.32 5.61
CA GLY A 320 -3.46 8.21 5.26
C GLY A 320 -4.52 8.42 6.33
N TYR A 321 -4.34 7.93 7.56
CA TYR A 321 -5.20 8.31 8.67
C TYR A 321 -5.06 9.79 9.02
N THR A 322 -6.14 10.39 9.52
CA THR A 322 -6.16 11.78 9.98
C THR A 322 -6.68 11.89 11.41
N THR A 323 -6.11 12.81 12.18
CA THR A 323 -6.64 13.27 13.47
C THR A 323 -7.14 14.69 13.35
N THR A 324 -6.81 15.39 12.28
CA THR A 324 -7.16 16.76 11.95
C THR A 324 -6.95 17.05 10.49
N GLY A 325 -7.56 18.08 9.95
CA GLY A 325 -7.39 18.50 8.56
C GLY A 325 -6.02 19.13 8.31
N PHE A 326 -5.01 18.34 8.00
CA PHE A 326 -3.64 18.82 7.74
C PHE A 326 -3.55 19.74 6.51
N HIS A 327 -4.52 19.72 5.61
CA HIS A 327 -4.60 20.59 4.43
C HIS A 327 -4.77 22.07 4.79
N TRP A 328 -5.20 22.38 6.02
CA TRP A 328 -5.27 23.72 6.57
C TRP A 328 -4.00 24.16 7.30
N TRP A 329 -3.00 23.30 7.38
CA TRP A 329 -1.75 23.64 8.04
C TRP A 329 -1.01 24.76 7.32
N PRO A 330 -0.25 25.58 8.07
CA PRO A 330 0.35 26.78 7.52
C PRO A 330 1.48 26.48 6.54
N SER A 331 1.69 27.45 5.60
CA SER A 331 2.87 27.50 4.77
C SER A 331 3.01 26.27 3.83
N PHE A 332 4.20 25.69 3.79
CA PHE A 332 4.58 24.59 2.89
C PHE A 332 4.26 23.19 3.46
N LEU A 333 3.82 23.09 4.73
CA LEU A 333 3.66 21.80 5.40
C LEU A 333 2.76 20.79 4.67
N PRO A 334 1.57 21.15 4.17
CA PRO A 334 0.71 20.20 3.45
C PRO A 334 1.41 19.63 2.21
N ILE A 335 2.09 20.48 1.43
CA ILE A 335 2.81 20.06 0.23
C ILE A 335 4.01 19.19 0.59
N MET A 336 4.77 19.59 1.62
CA MET A 336 5.92 18.81 2.11
C MET A 336 5.48 17.40 2.52
N LEU A 337 4.38 17.27 3.26
CA LEU A 337 3.87 15.97 3.71
C LEU A 337 3.47 15.09 2.52
N ILE A 338 2.70 15.63 1.58
CA ILE A 338 2.30 14.90 0.37
C ILE A 338 3.52 14.45 -0.44
N LEU A 339 4.55 15.30 -0.60
CA LEU A 339 5.78 14.93 -1.29
C LEU A 339 6.58 13.85 -0.54
N MET A 340 6.57 13.88 0.80
CA MET A 340 7.25 12.86 1.61
C MET A 340 6.61 11.48 1.48
N SER A 341 5.33 11.38 1.15
CA SER A 341 4.69 10.09 0.86
C SER A 341 5.34 9.36 -0.32
N ALA A 342 5.97 10.10 -1.26
CA ALA A 342 6.69 9.50 -2.38
C ALA A 342 7.91 8.68 -1.91
N VAL A 343 8.53 9.04 -0.79
CA VAL A 343 9.64 8.28 -0.20
C VAL A 343 9.11 6.97 0.40
N GLY A 344 7.97 7.02 1.09
CA GLY A 344 7.28 5.85 1.63
C GLY A 344 8.01 5.12 2.77
N GLY A 345 7.69 3.84 2.96
CA GLY A 345 8.34 2.97 3.95
C GLY A 345 9.49 2.13 3.42
N CYS A 346 9.97 1.19 4.24
CA CYS A 346 11.02 0.26 3.87
C CYS A 346 10.56 -0.74 2.78
N ALA A 347 11.49 -1.23 1.98
CA ALA A 347 11.21 -2.31 1.04
C ALA A 347 10.73 -3.57 1.79
N GLY A 348 9.76 -4.29 1.20
CA GLY A 348 9.17 -5.46 1.86
C GLY A 348 8.27 -5.14 3.07
N SER A 349 7.82 -3.88 3.22
CA SER A 349 6.76 -3.45 4.12
C SER A 349 5.42 -3.32 3.38
N THR A 350 4.33 -3.08 4.12
CA THR A 350 3.00 -2.81 3.54
C THR A 350 2.85 -1.38 3.00
N ALA A 351 3.76 -0.47 3.33
CA ALA A 351 3.75 0.92 2.88
C ALA A 351 3.82 1.07 1.36
N GLY A 352 3.26 2.14 0.84
CA GLY A 352 3.38 2.57 -0.56
C GLY A 352 4.65 3.38 -0.86
N GLY A 353 4.57 4.25 -1.88
CA GLY A 353 5.69 5.08 -2.32
C GLY A 353 6.80 4.30 -3.03
N MET A 354 7.87 5.00 -3.43
CA MET A 354 9.00 4.40 -4.17
C MET A 354 9.92 3.55 -3.30
N LYS A 355 9.73 3.56 -1.98
CA LYS A 355 10.53 2.90 -0.93
C LYS A 355 11.85 3.63 -0.59
N ILE A 356 12.11 3.70 0.71
CA ILE A 356 13.29 4.35 1.30
C ILE A 356 14.59 3.89 0.65
N ILE A 357 14.74 2.60 0.37
CA ILE A 357 15.97 2.06 -0.21
C ILE A 357 16.32 2.69 -1.56
N ARG A 358 15.31 2.95 -2.42
CA ARG A 358 15.52 3.60 -3.71
C ARG A 358 15.89 5.08 -3.52
N ALA A 359 15.26 5.77 -2.58
CA ALA A 359 15.62 7.14 -2.25
C ALA A 359 17.09 7.26 -1.76
N ILE A 360 17.54 6.33 -0.93
CA ILE A 360 18.94 6.25 -0.49
C ILE A 360 19.88 6.06 -1.69
N LEU A 361 19.56 5.17 -2.63
CA LEU A 361 20.41 4.89 -3.79
C LEU A 361 20.43 6.05 -4.77
N ILE A 362 19.28 6.69 -5.02
CA ILE A 362 19.21 7.90 -5.87
C ILE A 362 20.07 9.01 -5.28
N TYR A 363 19.97 9.27 -3.97
CA TYR A 363 20.81 10.26 -3.29
C TYR A 363 22.30 9.95 -3.39
N LYS A 364 22.70 8.69 -3.14
CA LYS A 364 24.11 8.26 -3.22
C LYS A 364 24.64 8.32 -4.65
N GLN A 365 23.84 7.96 -5.63
CA GLN A 365 24.22 8.08 -7.03
C GLN A 365 24.39 9.54 -7.42
N GLY A 366 23.44 10.42 -7.09
CA GLY A 366 23.57 11.84 -7.37
C GLY A 366 24.84 12.44 -6.75
N ARG A 367 25.16 12.05 -5.51
CA ARG A 367 26.41 12.45 -4.87
C ARG A 367 27.66 11.92 -5.61
N ARG A 368 27.63 10.65 -6.03
CA ARG A 368 28.71 10.04 -6.83
C ARG A 368 28.96 10.79 -8.12
N GLU A 369 27.90 11.17 -8.85
CA GLU A 369 28.05 11.96 -10.09
C GLU A 369 28.73 13.32 -9.82
N ILE A 370 28.34 14.01 -8.74
CA ILE A 370 28.98 15.26 -8.34
C ILE A 370 30.47 15.04 -8.01
N ASP A 371 30.79 14.01 -7.23
CA ASP A 371 32.15 13.69 -6.85
C ASP A 371 33.00 13.32 -8.09
N GLN A 372 32.45 12.66 -9.11
CA GLN A 372 33.10 12.32 -10.38
C GLN A 372 33.31 13.53 -11.29
N LEU A 373 32.49 14.58 -11.21
CA LEU A 373 32.76 15.83 -11.92
C LEU A 373 34.02 16.51 -11.40
N ILE A 374 34.35 16.32 -10.11
CA ILE A 374 35.58 16.86 -9.50
C ILE A 374 36.76 15.93 -9.76
N HIS A 375 36.54 14.63 -9.73
CA HIS A 375 37.54 13.58 -9.88
C HIS A 375 37.14 12.56 -10.97
N PRO A 376 37.29 12.88 -12.29
CA PRO A 376 36.72 12.07 -13.37
C PRO A 376 37.17 10.62 -13.43
N ASN A 377 38.40 10.33 -12.96
CA ASN A 377 38.99 8.99 -12.97
C ASN A 377 38.76 8.21 -11.67
N ALA A 378 38.01 8.77 -10.69
CA ALA A 378 37.80 8.10 -9.43
C ALA A 378 36.75 6.97 -9.56
N LEU A 379 37.15 5.77 -9.12
CA LEU A 379 36.22 4.63 -8.98
C LEU A 379 35.53 4.72 -7.63
N ILE A 380 34.30 5.24 -7.59
CA ILE A 380 33.54 5.46 -6.37
C ILE A 380 32.40 4.42 -6.27
N PRO A 381 32.61 3.29 -5.57
CA PRO A 381 31.57 2.29 -5.41
C PRO A 381 30.45 2.79 -4.44
N ILE A 382 29.20 2.67 -4.84
CA ILE A 382 28.07 2.91 -3.95
C ILE A 382 27.95 1.75 -2.97
N LYS A 383 27.92 2.06 -1.67
CA LYS A 383 27.80 1.06 -0.59
C LYS A 383 26.52 1.24 0.20
N LEU A 384 25.89 0.12 0.53
CA LEU A 384 24.74 0.03 1.46
C LEU A 384 25.12 -0.89 2.61
N GLY A 385 25.01 -0.43 3.86
CA GLY A 385 25.41 -1.22 5.02
C GLY A 385 26.89 -1.69 4.97
N GLY A 386 27.78 -0.92 4.31
CA GLY A 386 29.21 -1.28 4.13
C GLY A 386 29.50 -2.17 2.93
N LYS A 387 28.50 -2.74 2.25
CA LYS A 387 28.64 -3.62 1.08
C LYS A 387 28.47 -2.84 -0.22
N PRO A 388 29.26 -3.11 -1.28
CA PRO A 388 29.09 -2.48 -2.58
C PRO A 388 27.78 -2.97 -3.24
N VAL A 389 27.05 -2.04 -3.87
CA VAL A 389 25.85 -2.31 -4.64
C VAL A 389 26.24 -2.49 -6.11
N PRO A 390 25.76 -3.54 -6.80
CA PRO A 390 26.01 -3.73 -8.23
C PRO A 390 25.50 -2.56 -9.08
N GLU A 391 26.24 -2.17 -10.13
CA GLU A 391 25.85 -1.09 -11.05
C GLU A 391 24.48 -1.37 -11.70
N SER A 392 24.20 -2.60 -12.09
CA SER A 392 22.90 -2.99 -12.68
C SER A 392 21.69 -2.69 -11.78
N VAL A 393 21.89 -2.68 -10.45
CA VAL A 393 20.84 -2.31 -9.48
C VAL A 393 20.65 -0.80 -9.47
N ILE A 394 21.76 -0.05 -9.55
CA ILE A 394 21.73 1.41 -9.58
C ILE A 394 21.03 1.88 -10.85
N ASP A 395 21.37 1.30 -12.01
CA ASP A 395 20.76 1.60 -13.31
C ASP A 395 19.24 1.29 -13.28
N ALA A 396 18.85 0.16 -12.68
CA ALA A 396 17.43 -0.19 -12.52
C ALA A 396 16.67 0.82 -11.64
N VAL A 397 17.30 1.35 -10.58
CA VAL A 397 16.68 2.36 -9.71
C VAL A 397 16.52 3.70 -10.44
N TRP A 398 17.50 4.10 -11.26
CA TRP A 398 17.37 5.30 -12.10
C TRP A 398 16.28 5.15 -13.17
N GLY A 399 16.24 3.99 -13.84
CA GLY A 399 15.16 3.67 -14.79
C GLY A 399 13.78 3.71 -14.13
N PHE A 400 13.67 3.17 -12.90
CA PHE A 400 12.44 3.25 -12.12
C PHE A 400 12.06 4.70 -11.83
N PHE A 401 12.99 5.51 -11.34
CA PHE A 401 12.72 6.92 -11.00
C PHE A 401 12.27 7.73 -12.23
N ALA A 402 12.92 7.52 -13.37
CA ALA A 402 12.54 8.18 -14.62
C ALA A 402 11.11 7.81 -15.05
N LEU A 403 10.75 6.53 -15.03
CA LEU A 403 9.40 6.07 -15.38
C LEU A 403 8.36 6.47 -14.34
N TYR A 404 8.72 6.50 -13.05
CA TYR A 404 7.86 6.99 -11.98
C TYR A 404 7.49 8.45 -12.23
N THR A 405 8.50 9.30 -12.48
CA THR A 405 8.29 10.73 -12.76
C THR A 405 7.47 10.96 -14.03
N LEU A 406 7.78 10.22 -15.10
CA LEU A 406 7.04 10.30 -16.37
C LEU A 406 5.58 9.89 -16.19
N SER A 407 5.32 8.76 -15.50
CA SER A 407 3.96 8.30 -15.20
C SER A 407 3.19 9.31 -14.38
N TYR A 408 3.84 9.89 -13.38
CA TYR A 408 3.26 10.95 -12.55
C TYR A 408 2.83 12.16 -13.41
N VAL A 409 3.71 12.66 -14.26
CA VAL A 409 3.43 13.83 -15.13
C VAL A 409 2.27 13.53 -16.07
N ILE A 410 2.27 12.36 -16.72
CA ILE A 410 1.20 11.94 -17.64
C ILE A 410 -0.16 11.88 -16.92
N LEU A 411 -0.19 11.25 -15.74
CA LEU A 411 -1.41 11.10 -14.95
C LEU A 411 -1.91 12.44 -14.40
N ALA A 412 -1.00 13.32 -13.96
CA ALA A 412 -1.36 14.67 -13.50
C ALA A 412 -1.96 15.52 -14.65
N LEU A 413 -1.38 15.46 -15.84
CA LEU A 413 -1.95 16.11 -17.03
C LEU A 413 -3.31 15.51 -17.40
N ALA A 414 -3.47 14.19 -17.34
CA ALA A 414 -4.75 13.55 -17.59
C ALA A 414 -5.81 13.96 -16.57
N MET A 415 -5.43 14.13 -15.29
CA MET A 415 -6.34 14.61 -14.24
C MET A 415 -6.75 16.07 -14.47
N THR A 416 -5.82 16.98 -14.82
CA THR A 416 -6.18 18.36 -15.13
C THR A 416 -7.12 18.45 -16.34
N ALA A 417 -6.98 17.54 -17.33
CA ALA A 417 -7.88 17.46 -18.48
C ALA A 417 -9.32 17.08 -18.10
N THR A 418 -9.55 16.53 -16.90
CA THR A 418 -10.91 16.26 -16.38
C THR A 418 -11.59 17.51 -15.79
N GLY A 419 -10.91 18.67 -15.75
CA GLY A 419 -11.46 19.94 -15.28
C GLY A 419 -11.20 20.25 -13.81
N VAL A 420 -10.41 19.43 -13.08
CA VAL A 420 -10.02 19.73 -11.70
C VAL A 420 -8.88 20.74 -11.65
N ASP A 421 -8.79 21.51 -10.58
CA ASP A 421 -7.72 22.47 -10.36
C ASP A 421 -6.36 21.78 -10.18
N LEU A 422 -5.27 22.54 -10.36
CA LEU A 422 -3.91 22.02 -10.36
C LEU A 422 -3.52 21.38 -9.02
N VAL A 423 -3.92 21.97 -7.88
CA VAL A 423 -3.59 21.45 -6.55
C VAL A 423 -4.28 20.11 -6.33
N THR A 424 -5.57 20.03 -6.69
CA THR A 424 -6.34 18.77 -6.63
C THR A 424 -5.75 17.72 -7.54
N ALA A 425 -5.44 18.05 -8.82
CA ALA A 425 -4.85 17.08 -9.76
C ALA A 425 -3.50 16.56 -9.30
N PHE A 426 -2.59 17.46 -8.89
CA PHE A 426 -1.27 17.13 -8.37
C PHE A 426 -1.35 16.20 -7.15
N SER A 427 -2.12 16.60 -6.15
CA SER A 427 -2.19 15.87 -4.89
C SER A 427 -2.96 14.55 -5.01
N ALA A 428 -4.04 14.50 -5.81
CA ALA A 428 -4.79 13.27 -6.06
C ALA A 428 -3.92 12.19 -6.74
N VAL A 429 -3.15 12.58 -7.77
CA VAL A 429 -2.24 11.65 -8.45
C VAL A 429 -1.11 11.24 -7.52
N THR A 430 -0.52 12.17 -6.74
CA THR A 430 0.52 11.84 -5.76
C THR A 430 0.00 10.86 -4.71
N ALA A 431 -1.17 11.13 -4.15
CA ALA A 431 -1.80 10.28 -3.14
C ALA A 431 -2.12 8.87 -3.69
N CYS A 432 -2.69 8.78 -4.89
CA CYS A 432 -3.05 7.50 -5.51
C CYS A 432 -1.83 6.72 -6.00
N LEU A 433 -0.84 7.37 -6.61
CA LEU A 433 0.39 6.72 -7.09
C LEU A 433 1.27 6.22 -5.92
N ASN A 434 1.24 6.91 -4.79
CA ASN A 434 1.95 6.49 -3.58
C ASN A 434 1.12 5.56 -2.69
N ASN A 435 -0.14 5.27 -3.04
CA ASN A 435 -1.08 4.52 -2.21
C ASN A 435 -1.21 5.13 -0.79
N LEU A 436 -1.43 6.46 -0.72
CA LEU A 436 -1.52 7.23 0.53
C LEU A 436 -2.97 7.50 0.99
N GLY A 437 -3.88 7.78 0.05
CA GLY A 437 -5.28 8.13 0.30
C GLY A 437 -5.58 9.63 0.25
N PRO A 438 -5.45 10.39 1.33
CA PRO A 438 -5.83 11.80 1.34
C PRO A 438 -4.90 12.66 0.47
N GLY A 439 -5.51 13.62 -0.26
CA GLY A 439 -4.80 14.62 -1.05
C GLY A 439 -4.95 16.03 -0.49
N LEU A 440 -4.96 17.04 -1.38
CA LEU A 440 -5.20 18.44 -1.07
C LEU A 440 -6.30 18.98 -1.98
N GLY A 441 -6.83 20.15 -1.67
CA GLY A 441 -7.91 20.75 -2.45
C GLY A 441 -9.19 19.94 -2.35
N ALA A 442 -9.84 19.65 -3.47
CA ALA A 442 -11.12 18.93 -3.50
C ALA A 442 -11.03 17.45 -3.05
N VAL A 443 -9.83 16.89 -2.92
CA VAL A 443 -9.59 15.50 -2.50
C VAL A 443 -8.93 15.41 -1.12
N ALA A 444 -9.05 16.44 -0.31
CA ALA A 444 -8.46 16.47 1.03
C ALA A 444 -9.16 15.48 1.98
N GLU A 445 -10.48 15.36 1.89
CA GLU A 445 -11.29 14.48 2.75
C GLU A 445 -11.79 13.23 2.02
N ASN A 446 -12.31 13.39 0.80
CA ASN A 446 -12.85 12.29 0.00
C ASN A 446 -12.79 12.61 -1.50
N TYR A 447 -13.08 11.61 -2.33
CA TYR A 447 -13.05 11.67 -3.79
C TYR A 447 -14.45 11.66 -4.43
N ALA A 448 -15.51 11.86 -3.64
CA ALA A 448 -16.89 11.82 -4.13
C ALA A 448 -17.13 12.79 -5.29
N GLY A 449 -16.58 14.02 -5.17
CA GLY A 449 -16.71 15.09 -6.16
C GLY A 449 -15.89 14.91 -7.45
N ILE A 450 -15.04 13.89 -7.54
CA ILE A 450 -14.22 13.65 -8.74
C ILE A 450 -15.08 13.00 -9.83
N SER A 451 -14.91 13.46 -11.08
CA SER A 451 -15.62 12.93 -12.24
C SER A 451 -15.30 11.46 -12.51
N ALA A 452 -16.21 10.73 -13.16
CA ALA A 452 -15.99 9.32 -13.52
C ALA A 452 -14.69 9.07 -14.30
N PRO A 453 -14.30 9.86 -15.33
CA PRO A 453 -12.98 9.74 -15.97
C PRO A 453 -11.83 9.95 -14.99
N GLY A 454 -11.94 10.92 -14.08
CA GLY A 454 -10.92 11.16 -13.05
C GLY A 454 -10.75 9.96 -12.12
N LYS A 455 -11.83 9.32 -11.68
CA LYS A 455 -11.79 8.10 -10.85
C LYS A 455 -11.08 6.94 -11.57
N TRP A 456 -11.30 6.74 -12.87
CA TRP A 456 -10.59 5.73 -13.66
C TRP A 456 -9.09 6.02 -13.78
N ILE A 457 -8.69 7.28 -14.00
CA ILE A 457 -7.28 7.70 -14.03
C ILE A 457 -6.62 7.38 -12.68
N LEU A 458 -7.30 7.67 -11.58
CA LEU A 458 -6.79 7.43 -10.24
C LEU A 458 -6.73 5.92 -9.90
N CYS A 459 -7.66 5.10 -10.39
CA CYS A 459 -7.57 3.63 -10.30
C CYS A 459 -6.30 3.09 -10.99
N VAL A 460 -5.98 3.63 -12.17
CA VAL A 460 -4.72 3.29 -12.87
C VAL A 460 -3.51 3.76 -12.06
N SER A 461 -3.58 4.94 -11.45
CA SER A 461 -2.52 5.48 -10.59
C SER A 461 -2.26 4.57 -9.38
N MET A 462 -3.31 4.13 -8.68
CA MET A 462 -3.22 3.21 -7.54
C MET A 462 -2.58 1.87 -7.94
N LEU A 463 -2.96 1.35 -9.09
CA LEU A 463 -2.43 0.09 -9.62
C LEU A 463 -0.95 0.23 -10.01
N LEU A 464 -0.56 1.33 -10.67
CA LEU A 464 0.84 1.61 -11.03
C LEU A 464 1.73 1.71 -9.79
N GLY A 465 1.27 2.42 -8.77
CA GLY A 465 1.98 2.52 -7.49
C GLY A 465 2.20 1.15 -6.85
N ARG A 466 1.14 0.34 -6.82
CA ARG A 466 1.15 -0.97 -6.16
C ARG A 466 2.00 -2.01 -6.87
N LEU A 467 2.06 -1.95 -8.19
CA LEU A 467 2.82 -2.86 -9.05
C LEU A 467 4.27 -2.40 -9.28
N GLU A 468 4.72 -1.39 -8.55
CA GLU A 468 6.06 -0.81 -8.72
C GLU A 468 6.35 -0.43 -10.19
N ILE A 469 5.35 0.09 -10.89
CA ILE A 469 5.38 0.64 -12.26
C ILE A 469 5.86 -0.34 -13.34
N PHE A 470 7.07 -0.92 -13.21
CA PHE A 470 7.65 -1.83 -14.19
C PHE A 470 6.75 -3.02 -14.52
N THR A 471 6.11 -3.61 -13.53
CA THR A 471 5.27 -4.81 -13.70
C THR A 471 4.09 -4.55 -14.63
N LEU A 472 3.48 -3.37 -14.57
CA LEU A 472 2.39 -2.99 -15.46
C LEU A 472 2.93 -2.53 -16.82
N LEU A 473 3.96 -1.68 -16.85
CA LEU A 473 4.50 -1.14 -18.11
C LEU A 473 5.08 -2.21 -19.03
N VAL A 474 5.67 -3.27 -18.48
CA VAL A 474 6.15 -4.41 -19.30
C VAL A 474 5.03 -5.02 -20.12
N LEU A 475 3.80 -5.13 -19.58
CA LEU A 475 2.65 -5.66 -20.33
C LEU A 475 2.21 -4.75 -21.49
N LEU A 476 2.52 -3.45 -21.43
CA LEU A 476 2.20 -2.50 -22.50
C LEU A 476 3.22 -2.55 -23.65
N THR A 477 4.35 -3.26 -23.48
CA THR A 477 5.36 -3.35 -24.53
C THR A 477 5.00 -4.42 -25.58
N PRO A 478 5.08 -4.13 -26.90
CA PRO A 478 4.82 -5.11 -27.93
C PRO A 478 5.73 -6.35 -27.86
N THR A 479 6.96 -6.18 -27.37
CA THR A 479 7.93 -7.26 -27.17
C THR A 479 7.49 -8.30 -26.16
N PHE A 480 6.67 -7.92 -25.19
CA PHE A 480 6.10 -8.86 -24.21
C PHE A 480 5.17 -9.88 -24.89
N TRP A 481 4.45 -9.49 -25.94
CA TRP A 481 3.44 -10.32 -26.60
C TRP A 481 3.98 -11.12 -27.78
N ARG A 482 5.14 -10.75 -28.33
CA ARG A 482 5.71 -11.30 -29.58
C ARG A 482 6.53 -12.59 -29.43
N ALA A 483 6.58 -13.26 -28.29
CA ALA A 483 7.43 -14.47 -28.17
C ALA A 483 6.66 -15.71 -27.78
#